data_398cc79d0bd23da96a0b7667d5641119
#
_entry.id   398cc79d0bd23da96a0b7667d5641119
#
_cell.length_a   1.000
_cell.length_b   1.000
_cell.length_c   1.000
_cell.angle_alpha   90.00
_cell.angle_beta   90.00
_cell.angle_gamma   90.00
#
_symmetry.space_group_name_H-M   'P 1'
#
loop_
_entity.id
_entity.type
_entity.pdbx_description
1 polymer ?
#
loop_
_entity_poly.entity_id
_entity_poly.type
_entity_poly.pdbx_seq_one_letter_code
_entity_poly.pdbx_strand_id
1 'polypeptide(L)'
;MMLPPTPRVLALREIVGDVRALAPRGRVIVAVDGGGGTAAFADDLAEVFREAGSDTHRASVGDFHRPRADRTLLGPETPTGFYRDSFDYGTLRRVLIDPFRMAGSTGFQTAAFDEARDVPVESRWETAGPDAVLVIDGEFLLRPELRREWNASVLLVNAPERAIYEEEARPREVATILVDDSDPVAPVRVARPESA
;
A
#
# COMPACT_ATOMS: atom_id res chain seq x y z
N MET A 1 -18.05 -13.93 -5.34
CA MET A 1 -19.35 -13.22 -5.43
C MET A 1 -19.14 -12.00 -6.31
N MET A 2 -20.04 -11.70 -7.24
CA MET A 2 -19.87 -10.57 -8.15
C MET A 2 -20.33 -9.27 -7.47
N LEU A 3 -19.47 -8.26 -7.46
CA LEU A 3 -19.78 -6.93 -6.92
C LEU A 3 -20.71 -6.15 -7.87
N PRO A 4 -21.60 -5.29 -7.37
CA PRO A 4 -22.46 -4.47 -8.23
C PRO A 4 -21.58 -3.53 -9.09
N PRO A 5 -21.91 -3.30 -10.38
CA PRO A 5 -21.10 -2.51 -11.29
C PRO A 5 -21.27 -0.98 -11.05
N THR A 6 -20.89 -0.52 -9.87
CA THR A 6 -20.84 0.92 -9.57
C THR A 6 -19.65 1.57 -10.28
N PRO A 7 -19.63 2.91 -10.49
CA PRO A 7 -18.48 3.60 -11.08
C PRO A 7 -17.16 3.27 -10.37
N ARG A 8 -17.16 3.22 -9.03
CA ARG A 8 -16.00 2.83 -8.23
C ARG A 8 -15.54 1.40 -8.54
N VAL A 9 -16.44 0.42 -8.54
CA VAL A 9 -16.10 -0.99 -8.83
C VAL A 9 -15.58 -1.12 -10.25
N LEU A 10 -16.14 -0.40 -11.22
CA LEU A 10 -15.66 -0.43 -12.61
C LEU A 10 -14.24 0.13 -12.72
N ALA A 11 -13.94 1.27 -12.09
CA ALA A 11 -12.60 1.83 -12.06
C ALA A 11 -11.58 0.88 -11.38
N LEU A 12 -11.97 0.24 -10.28
CA LEU A 12 -11.12 -0.74 -9.60
C LEU A 12 -10.87 -2.01 -10.43
N ARG A 13 -11.87 -2.48 -11.21
CA ARG A 13 -11.69 -3.61 -12.15
C ARG A 13 -10.67 -3.29 -13.25
N GLU A 14 -10.65 -2.07 -13.75
CA GLU A 14 -9.62 -1.63 -14.70
C GLU A 14 -8.24 -1.69 -14.06
N ILE A 15 -8.08 -1.19 -12.82
CA ILE A 15 -6.83 -1.26 -12.07
C ILE A 15 -6.38 -2.72 -11.87
N VAL A 16 -7.29 -3.62 -11.47
CA VAL A 16 -7.00 -5.05 -11.34
C VAL A 16 -6.54 -5.66 -12.67
N GLY A 17 -7.19 -5.29 -13.77
CA GLY A 17 -6.80 -5.71 -15.12
C GLY A 17 -5.39 -5.29 -15.47
N ASP A 18 -5.03 -4.03 -15.22
CA ASP A 18 -3.69 -3.50 -15.47
C ASP A 18 -2.62 -4.17 -14.61
N VAL A 19 -2.87 -4.36 -13.32
CA VAL A 19 -1.95 -5.06 -12.42
C VAL A 19 -1.70 -6.49 -12.90
N ARG A 20 -2.74 -7.20 -13.32
CA ARG A 20 -2.63 -8.56 -13.85
C ARG A 20 -1.96 -8.58 -15.24
N ALA A 21 -2.10 -7.55 -16.04
CA ALA A 21 -1.36 -7.43 -17.29
C ALA A 21 0.15 -7.25 -17.06
N LEU A 22 0.54 -6.51 -16.01
CA LEU A 22 1.94 -6.34 -15.60
C LEU A 22 2.53 -7.61 -14.98
N ALA A 23 1.75 -8.34 -14.20
CA ALA A 23 2.18 -9.54 -13.49
C ALA A 23 1.08 -10.63 -13.61
N PRO A 24 1.03 -11.36 -14.74
CA PRO A 24 -0.04 -12.32 -15.03
C PRO A 24 0.04 -13.60 -14.18
N ARG A 25 1.18 -13.88 -13.58
CA ARG A 25 1.43 -15.05 -12.73
C ARG A 25 2.33 -14.70 -11.57
N GLY A 26 2.28 -15.53 -10.54
CA GLY A 26 3.08 -15.37 -9.34
C GLY A 26 2.45 -14.41 -8.32
N ARG A 27 3.05 -14.34 -7.16
CA ARG A 27 2.61 -13.44 -6.08
C ARG A 27 2.86 -11.99 -6.46
N VAL A 28 1.88 -11.14 -6.22
CA VAL A 28 1.89 -9.72 -6.59
C VAL A 28 1.69 -8.87 -5.34
N ILE A 29 2.52 -7.85 -5.18
CA ILE A 29 2.35 -6.84 -4.13
C ILE A 29 1.94 -5.53 -4.79
N VAL A 30 0.79 -5.00 -4.39
CA VAL A 30 0.23 -3.73 -4.87
C VAL A 30 0.24 -2.73 -3.73
N ALA A 31 0.95 -1.62 -3.90
CA ALA A 31 0.93 -0.52 -2.95
C ALA A 31 -0.17 0.49 -3.31
N VAL A 32 -0.94 0.94 -2.31
CA VAL A 32 -1.87 2.06 -2.42
C VAL A 32 -1.33 3.18 -1.54
N ASP A 33 -0.70 4.17 -2.17
CA ASP A 33 -0.04 5.28 -1.51
C ASP A 33 -0.89 6.55 -1.55
N GLY A 34 -0.81 7.33 -0.50
CA GLY A 34 -1.53 8.60 -0.39
C GLY A 34 -1.70 9.03 1.07
N GLY A 35 -2.57 9.98 1.29
CA GLY A 35 -2.97 10.41 2.63
C GLY A 35 -4.20 9.67 3.13
N GLY A 36 -5.12 10.39 3.75
CA GLY A 36 -6.40 9.82 4.19
C GLY A 36 -7.19 9.16 3.05
N GLY A 37 -7.87 8.06 3.33
CA GLY A 37 -8.67 7.33 2.35
C GLY A 37 -7.99 6.11 1.72
N THR A 38 -6.67 5.96 1.85
CA THR A 38 -5.93 4.81 1.28
C THR A 38 -6.45 3.47 1.76
N ALA A 39 -6.80 3.35 3.05
CA ALA A 39 -7.30 2.10 3.62
C ALA A 39 -8.62 1.67 2.95
N ALA A 40 -9.60 2.58 2.85
CA ALA A 40 -10.88 2.28 2.21
C ALA A 40 -10.72 1.93 0.72
N PHE A 41 -9.87 2.66 0.01
CA PHE A 41 -9.57 2.35 -1.39
C PHE A 41 -8.90 0.98 -1.55
N ALA A 42 -7.94 0.67 -0.69
CA ALA A 42 -7.24 -0.61 -0.72
C ALA A 42 -8.12 -1.79 -0.32
N ASP A 43 -9.08 -1.59 0.60
CA ASP A 43 -10.07 -2.60 0.96
C ASP A 43 -10.95 -2.95 -0.23
N ASP A 44 -11.50 -1.93 -0.91
CA ASP A 44 -12.33 -2.14 -2.10
C ASP A 44 -11.52 -2.75 -3.25
N LEU A 45 -10.26 -2.33 -3.44
CA LEU A 45 -9.37 -2.94 -4.44
C LEU A 45 -9.11 -4.42 -4.15
N ALA A 46 -8.90 -4.77 -2.88
CA ALA A 46 -8.72 -6.16 -2.46
C ALA A 46 -9.99 -7.01 -2.71
N GLU A 47 -11.19 -6.44 -2.48
CA GLU A 47 -12.44 -7.12 -2.80
C GLU A 47 -12.58 -7.39 -4.30
N VAL A 48 -12.17 -6.44 -5.16
CA VAL A 48 -12.20 -6.65 -6.62
C VAL A 48 -11.17 -7.69 -7.06
N PHE A 49 -10.00 -7.78 -6.42
CA PHE A 49 -9.07 -8.91 -6.65
C PHE A 49 -9.66 -10.25 -6.23
N ARG A 50 -10.39 -10.32 -5.10
CA ARG A 50 -11.11 -11.54 -4.68
C ARG A 50 -12.23 -11.90 -5.63
N GLU A 51 -12.99 -10.92 -6.13
CA GLU A 51 -13.99 -11.12 -7.18
C GLU A 51 -13.37 -11.76 -8.43
N ALA A 52 -12.19 -11.32 -8.82
CA ALA A 52 -11.42 -11.87 -9.94
C ALA A 52 -10.79 -13.25 -9.66
N GLY A 53 -11.05 -13.84 -8.48
CA GLY A 53 -10.58 -15.17 -8.09
C GLY A 53 -9.17 -15.21 -7.50
N SER A 54 -8.60 -14.06 -7.14
CA SER A 54 -7.28 -14.01 -6.51
C SER A 54 -7.37 -14.30 -5.00
N ASP A 55 -6.44 -15.12 -4.49
CA ASP A 55 -6.15 -15.21 -3.06
C ASP A 55 -5.54 -13.88 -2.61
N THR A 56 -6.29 -13.09 -1.83
CA THR A 56 -5.93 -11.68 -1.60
C THR A 56 -5.82 -11.35 -0.12
N HIS A 57 -4.65 -10.84 0.25
CA HIS A 57 -4.28 -10.42 1.60
C HIS A 57 -4.22 -8.90 1.68
N ARG A 58 -4.42 -8.37 2.87
CA ARG A 58 -4.36 -6.94 3.19
C ARG A 58 -3.34 -6.67 4.28
N ALA A 59 -2.65 -5.55 4.15
CA ALA A 59 -1.81 -4.98 5.19
C ALA A 59 -1.84 -3.45 5.10
N SER A 60 -1.48 -2.76 6.18
CA SER A 60 -1.24 -1.33 6.19
C SER A 60 0.17 -1.05 6.71
N VAL A 61 0.86 -0.06 6.13
CA VAL A 61 2.15 0.38 6.70
C VAL A 61 1.98 0.93 8.10
N GLY A 62 0.78 1.43 8.45
CA GLY A 62 0.42 1.87 9.79
C GLY A 62 0.56 0.78 10.86
N ASP A 63 0.39 -0.48 10.49
CA ASP A 63 0.58 -1.64 11.39
C ASP A 63 2.06 -2.00 11.59
N PHE A 64 2.98 -1.16 11.12
CA PHE A 64 4.43 -1.26 11.25
C PHE A 64 5.04 0.05 11.79
N HIS A 65 4.30 0.80 12.58
CA HIS A 65 4.81 1.99 13.26
C HIS A 65 5.96 1.64 14.22
N ARG A 66 6.88 2.59 14.37
CA ARG A 66 7.84 2.56 15.48
C ARG A 66 7.18 3.06 16.77
N PRO A 67 7.62 2.62 17.96
CA PRO A 67 7.13 3.15 19.22
C PRO A 67 7.24 4.69 19.27
N ARG A 68 6.29 5.35 19.90
CA ARG A 68 6.28 6.81 20.06
C ARG A 68 7.56 7.32 20.73
N ALA A 69 8.07 6.57 21.71
CA ALA A 69 9.32 6.90 22.39
C ALA A 69 10.50 7.02 21.40
N ASP A 70 10.56 6.12 20.40
CA ASP A 70 11.62 6.16 19.37
C ASP A 70 11.42 7.32 18.39
N ARG A 71 10.17 7.59 17.99
CA ARG A 71 9.80 8.66 17.05
C ARG A 71 10.02 10.06 17.64
N THR A 72 9.93 10.20 18.94
CA THR A 72 10.06 11.48 19.65
C THR A 72 11.39 11.65 20.41
N LEU A 73 12.34 10.73 20.21
CA LEU A 73 13.63 10.74 20.91
C LEU A 73 14.42 12.05 20.72
N LEU A 74 14.30 12.68 19.56
CA LEU A 74 14.99 13.93 19.23
C LEU A 74 14.10 15.17 19.35
N GLY A 75 12.93 15.05 19.99
CA GLY A 75 11.97 16.12 20.18
C GLY A 75 10.57 15.81 19.68
N PRO A 76 9.64 16.78 19.68
CA PRO A 76 8.29 16.60 19.21
C PRO A 76 8.27 16.13 17.74
N GLU A 77 7.26 15.35 17.38
CA GLU A 77 7.10 14.87 16.01
C GLU A 77 6.93 16.06 15.03
N THR A 78 7.78 16.08 14.02
CA THR A 78 7.76 17.07 12.95
C THR A 78 7.35 16.42 11.64
N PRO A 79 6.89 17.17 10.61
CA PRO A 79 6.62 16.58 9.29
C PRO A 79 7.80 15.81 8.72
N THR A 80 9.02 16.26 8.94
CA THR A 80 10.25 15.57 8.53
C THR A 80 10.49 14.30 9.34
N GLY A 81 10.32 14.36 10.67
CA GLY A 81 10.41 13.20 11.56
C GLY A 81 9.34 12.17 11.22
N PHE A 82 8.10 12.60 10.97
CA PHE A 82 7.04 11.72 10.54
C PHE A 82 7.39 10.98 9.24
N TYR A 83 7.93 11.67 8.25
CA TYR A 83 8.38 11.05 7.01
C TYR A 83 9.54 10.08 7.22
N ARG A 84 10.53 10.42 8.06
CA ARG A 84 11.77 9.63 8.20
C ARG A 84 11.67 8.49 9.20
N ASP A 85 10.96 8.70 10.30
CA ASP A 85 11.12 7.88 11.50
C ASP A 85 9.85 7.16 11.95
N SER A 86 8.70 7.33 11.25
CA SER A 86 7.43 6.77 11.72
C SER A 86 7.32 5.26 11.57
N PHE A 87 7.92 4.67 10.53
CA PHE A 87 7.68 3.27 10.21
C PHE A 87 8.92 2.40 10.32
N ASP A 88 8.73 1.17 10.79
CA ASP A 88 9.77 0.13 10.83
C ASP A 88 9.76 -0.69 9.54
N TYR A 89 10.40 -0.16 8.50
CA TYR A 89 10.52 -0.84 7.21
C TYR A 89 11.39 -2.11 7.28
N GLY A 90 12.25 -2.23 8.29
CA GLY A 90 13.03 -3.45 8.54
C GLY A 90 12.12 -4.59 8.95
N THR A 91 11.24 -4.35 9.91
CA THR A 91 10.23 -5.33 10.34
C THR A 91 9.21 -5.60 9.22
N LEU A 92 8.72 -4.57 8.52
CA LEU A 92 7.82 -4.73 7.36
C LEU A 92 8.40 -5.71 6.32
N ARG A 93 9.67 -5.56 5.94
CA ARG A 93 10.31 -6.48 5.02
C ARG A 93 10.43 -7.89 5.61
N ARG A 94 10.97 -7.99 6.81
CA ARG A 94 11.32 -9.26 7.45
C ARG A 94 10.10 -10.16 7.71
N VAL A 95 8.96 -9.60 8.11
CA VAL A 95 7.79 -10.42 8.50
C VAL A 95 6.68 -10.45 7.45
N LEU A 96 6.65 -9.52 6.50
CA LEU A 96 5.60 -9.44 5.48
C LEU A 96 6.16 -9.60 4.05
N ILE A 97 6.97 -8.65 3.58
CA ILE A 97 7.33 -8.55 2.16
C ILE A 97 8.16 -9.76 1.70
N ASP A 98 9.28 -10.02 2.38
CA ASP A 98 10.20 -11.09 2.01
C ASP A 98 9.54 -12.48 2.14
N PRO A 99 8.86 -12.83 3.27
CA PRO A 99 8.15 -14.09 3.38
C PRO A 99 7.02 -14.24 2.35
N PHE A 100 6.25 -13.18 2.08
CA PHE A 100 5.21 -13.23 1.05
C PHE A 100 5.81 -13.56 -0.33
N ARG A 101 6.95 -12.97 -0.69
CA ARG A 101 7.64 -13.23 -1.97
C ARG A 101 8.27 -14.61 -2.08
N MET A 102 8.74 -15.18 -0.96
CA MET A 102 9.42 -16.48 -0.95
C MET A 102 8.54 -17.63 -1.43
N ALA A 103 7.24 -17.44 -1.49
CA ALA A 103 6.28 -18.45 -1.93
C ALA A 103 6.29 -19.75 -1.10
N GLY A 104 5.63 -20.80 -1.59
CA GLY A 104 5.52 -22.06 -0.86
C GLY A 104 4.70 -21.91 0.42
N SER A 105 5.09 -22.65 1.47
CA SER A 105 4.45 -22.65 2.78
C SER A 105 5.04 -21.61 3.75
N THR A 106 5.84 -20.67 3.27
CA THR A 106 6.42 -19.61 4.12
C THR A 106 5.31 -18.74 4.68
N GLY A 107 5.25 -18.65 6.01
CA GLY A 107 4.29 -17.81 6.72
C GLY A 107 4.76 -16.36 6.74
N PHE A 108 3.80 -15.44 6.74
CA PHE A 108 4.01 -14.00 6.89
C PHE A 108 3.01 -13.42 7.89
N GLN A 109 3.29 -12.20 8.35
CA GLN A 109 2.42 -11.45 9.26
C GLN A 109 2.06 -10.11 8.64
N THR A 110 0.80 -9.70 8.77
CA THR A 110 0.26 -8.47 8.17
C THR A 110 0.32 -7.27 9.11
N ALA A 111 0.69 -7.46 10.37
CA ALA A 111 0.89 -6.41 11.37
C ALA A 111 1.96 -6.80 12.38
N ALA A 112 2.67 -5.82 12.94
CA ALA A 112 3.67 -6.00 14.00
C ALA A 112 3.57 -4.95 15.11
N PHE A 113 2.73 -3.94 14.95
CA PHE A 113 2.56 -2.85 15.92
C PHE A 113 1.11 -2.36 15.97
N ASP A 114 0.64 -2.03 17.16
CA ASP A 114 -0.64 -1.36 17.41
C ASP A 114 -0.34 0.11 17.77
N GLU A 115 -0.55 1.01 16.82
CA GLU A 115 -0.26 2.43 17.01
C GLU A 115 -1.15 3.06 18.07
N ALA A 116 -2.42 2.66 18.16
CA ALA A 116 -3.37 3.24 19.12
C ALA A 116 -2.98 2.92 20.57
N ARG A 117 -2.41 1.74 20.80
CA ARG A 117 -1.95 1.29 22.12
C ARG A 117 -0.46 1.54 22.34
N ASP A 118 0.26 1.92 21.31
CA ASP A 118 1.72 2.12 21.29
C ASP A 118 2.50 0.89 21.78
N VAL A 119 2.12 -0.30 21.30
CA VAL A 119 2.75 -1.57 21.67
C VAL A 119 3.01 -2.47 20.48
N PRO A 120 4.09 -3.27 20.51
CA PRO A 120 4.27 -4.36 19.55
C PRO A 120 3.13 -5.37 19.64
N VAL A 121 2.73 -5.93 18.52
CA VAL A 121 1.76 -7.02 18.42
C VAL A 121 2.33 -8.17 17.61
N GLU A 122 1.93 -9.36 17.96
CA GLU A 122 2.18 -10.57 17.17
C GLU A 122 0.88 -10.93 16.45
N SER A 123 0.78 -10.54 15.17
CA SER A 123 -0.37 -10.91 14.37
C SER A 123 -0.32 -12.39 13.98
N ARG A 124 -1.47 -12.90 13.54
CA ARG A 124 -1.57 -14.29 13.08
C ARG A 124 -0.62 -14.52 11.88
N TRP A 125 0.05 -15.67 11.89
CA TRP A 125 0.79 -16.15 10.73
C TRP A 125 -0.18 -16.60 9.63
N GLU A 126 0.02 -16.09 8.44
CA GLU A 126 -0.74 -16.41 7.23
C GLU A 126 0.16 -17.09 6.20
N THR A 127 -0.45 -17.83 5.31
CA THR A 127 0.20 -18.40 4.13
C THR A 127 -0.62 -18.03 2.91
N ALA A 128 0.00 -17.96 1.73
CA ALA A 128 -0.67 -17.53 0.52
C ALA A 128 -0.43 -18.51 -0.64
N GLY A 129 -1.39 -18.59 -1.53
CA GLY A 129 -1.30 -19.34 -2.78
C GLY A 129 -0.20 -18.84 -3.73
N PRO A 130 0.11 -19.59 -4.79
CA PRO A 130 1.19 -19.26 -5.73
C PRO A 130 0.96 -17.98 -6.53
N ASP A 131 -0.30 -17.60 -6.77
CA ASP A 131 -0.70 -16.42 -7.53
C ASP A 131 -1.44 -15.39 -6.63
N ALA A 132 -1.14 -15.39 -5.33
CA ALA A 132 -1.77 -14.50 -4.37
C ALA A 132 -1.41 -13.03 -4.60
N VAL A 133 -2.30 -12.15 -4.13
CA VAL A 133 -2.12 -10.70 -4.14
C VAL A 133 -2.04 -10.20 -2.71
N LEU A 134 -1.05 -9.37 -2.42
CA LEU A 134 -0.98 -8.55 -1.22
C LEU A 134 -1.26 -7.10 -1.62
N VAL A 135 -2.32 -6.52 -1.07
CA VAL A 135 -2.60 -5.08 -1.19
C VAL A 135 -2.17 -4.42 0.11
N ILE A 136 -1.17 -3.55 0.03
CA ILE A 136 -0.68 -2.76 1.17
C ILE A 136 -1.00 -1.29 0.95
N ASP A 137 -1.56 -0.64 1.96
CA ASP A 137 -1.85 0.79 1.92
C ASP A 137 -1.04 1.59 2.93
N GLY A 138 -1.02 2.89 2.72
CA GLY A 138 -0.53 3.87 3.66
C GLY A 138 0.23 5.01 3.03
N GLU A 139 1.11 5.63 3.81
CA GLU A 139 1.85 6.81 3.42
C GLU A 139 3.30 6.49 3.08
N PHE A 140 3.84 7.23 2.11
CA PHE A 140 5.27 7.16 1.74
C PHE A 140 5.73 5.82 1.16
N LEU A 141 4.82 5.03 0.60
CA LEU A 141 5.15 3.72 0.01
C LEU A 141 6.01 3.84 -1.27
N LEU A 142 6.01 5.01 -1.92
CA LEU A 142 6.79 5.25 -3.15
C LEU A 142 8.16 5.89 -2.89
N ARG A 143 8.58 5.99 -1.62
CA ARG A 143 9.93 6.45 -1.28
C ARG A 143 11.01 5.54 -1.88
N PRO A 144 12.22 6.07 -2.17
CA PRO A 144 13.28 5.35 -2.88
C PRO A 144 13.60 3.96 -2.32
N GLU A 145 13.50 3.80 -0.99
CA GLU A 145 13.82 2.55 -0.30
C GLU A 145 12.75 1.47 -0.47
N LEU A 146 11.50 1.85 -0.75
CA LEU A 146 10.35 0.93 -0.83
C LEU A 146 9.80 0.71 -2.24
N ARG A 147 9.91 1.70 -3.14
CA ARG A 147 9.24 1.66 -4.44
C ARG A 147 9.57 0.44 -5.31
N ARG A 148 10.68 -0.25 -5.03
CA ARG A 148 11.07 -1.48 -5.73
C ARG A 148 10.47 -2.74 -5.10
N GLU A 149 9.80 -2.59 -3.96
CA GLU A 149 9.11 -3.69 -3.28
C GLU A 149 7.75 -4.00 -3.89
N TRP A 150 7.23 -3.13 -4.74
CA TRP A 150 5.90 -3.25 -5.31
C TRP A 150 5.95 -3.72 -6.76
N ASN A 151 5.08 -4.66 -7.14
CA ASN A 151 4.88 -5.04 -8.54
C ASN A 151 4.08 -3.97 -9.29
N ALA A 152 3.17 -3.31 -8.58
CA ALA A 152 2.42 -2.16 -9.05
C ALA A 152 2.11 -1.21 -7.88
N SER A 153 1.88 0.04 -8.18
CA SER A 153 1.50 1.05 -7.20
C SER A 153 0.39 1.96 -7.72
N VAL A 154 -0.55 2.27 -6.84
CA VAL A 154 -1.61 3.25 -7.04
C VAL A 154 -1.31 4.43 -6.14
N LEU A 155 -1.20 5.63 -6.70
CA LEU A 155 -1.11 6.86 -5.91
C LEU A 155 -2.44 7.59 -5.95
N LEU A 156 -3.03 7.85 -4.77
CA LEU A 156 -4.19 8.73 -4.61
C LEU A 156 -3.72 10.18 -4.61
N VAL A 157 -4.00 10.90 -5.70
CA VAL A 157 -3.43 12.24 -5.93
C VAL A 157 -4.17 13.38 -5.24
N ASN A 158 -5.31 13.10 -4.60
CA ASN A 158 -6.10 14.04 -3.81
C ASN A 158 -5.58 14.23 -2.37
N ALA A 159 -4.54 13.50 -1.98
CA ALA A 159 -3.90 13.67 -0.67
C ALA A 159 -3.20 15.02 -0.57
N PRO A 160 -3.14 15.63 0.64
CA PRO A 160 -2.33 16.83 0.86
C PRO A 160 -0.88 16.59 0.45
N GLU A 161 -0.31 17.56 -0.27
CA GLU A 161 1.12 17.51 -0.64
C GLU A 161 1.98 17.52 0.61
N ARG A 162 2.99 16.65 0.61
CA ARG A 162 4.00 16.56 1.66
C ARG A 162 5.34 16.91 1.05
N ALA A 163 5.75 18.15 1.21
CA ALA A 163 6.87 18.77 0.50
C ALA A 163 8.13 17.87 0.45
N ILE A 164 8.55 17.31 1.59
CA ILE A 164 9.73 16.45 1.62
C ILE A 164 9.54 15.13 0.83
N TYR A 165 8.34 14.57 0.86
CA TYR A 165 8.03 13.35 0.11
C TYR A 165 7.97 13.61 -1.39
N GLU A 166 7.35 14.71 -1.79
CA GLU A 166 7.31 15.14 -3.20
C GLU A 166 8.70 15.42 -3.74
N GLU A 167 9.56 16.08 -2.96
CA GLU A 167 10.93 16.40 -3.35
C GLU A 167 11.80 15.14 -3.50
N GLU A 168 11.79 14.24 -2.52
CA GLU A 168 12.69 13.08 -2.47
C GLU A 168 12.18 11.88 -3.29
N ALA A 169 10.89 11.62 -3.26
CA ALA A 169 10.30 10.42 -3.86
C ALA A 169 9.68 10.65 -5.23
N ARG A 170 9.20 11.85 -5.51
CA ARG A 170 8.46 12.21 -6.73
C ARG A 170 7.35 11.19 -7.03
N PRO A 171 6.42 10.97 -6.09
CA PRO A 171 5.49 9.85 -6.16
C PRO A 171 4.63 9.86 -7.43
N ARG A 172 4.27 11.04 -7.94
CA ARG A 172 3.49 11.19 -9.20
C ARG A 172 4.25 10.71 -10.44
N GLU A 173 5.58 10.78 -10.43
CA GLU A 173 6.42 10.32 -11.56
C GLU A 173 6.64 8.81 -11.53
N VAL A 174 6.72 8.22 -10.33
CA VAL A 174 7.11 6.81 -10.16
C VAL A 174 5.94 5.85 -9.96
N ALA A 175 4.77 6.34 -9.55
CA ALA A 175 3.58 5.49 -9.38
C ALA A 175 3.19 4.80 -10.69
N THR A 176 2.73 3.56 -10.63
CA THR A 176 2.23 2.82 -11.78
C THR A 176 0.93 3.43 -12.30
N ILE A 177 0.03 3.77 -11.39
CA ILE A 177 -1.31 4.29 -11.67
C ILE A 177 -1.56 5.50 -10.77
N LEU A 178 -2.10 6.58 -11.34
CA LEU A 178 -2.55 7.76 -10.61
C LEU A 178 -4.08 7.76 -10.57
N VAL A 179 -4.65 8.00 -9.40
CA VAL A 179 -6.10 8.04 -9.19
C VAL A 179 -6.47 9.27 -8.37
N ASP A 180 -7.42 10.03 -8.87
CA ASP A 180 -8.15 11.02 -8.08
C ASP A 180 -9.36 10.35 -7.42
N ASP A 181 -9.32 10.22 -6.10
CA ASP A 181 -10.38 9.65 -5.25
C ASP A 181 -11.10 10.74 -4.45
N SER A 182 -11.10 11.99 -4.93
CA SER A 182 -11.82 13.12 -4.30
C SER A 182 -13.32 12.87 -4.24
N ASP A 183 -13.86 12.16 -5.25
CA ASP A 183 -15.18 11.54 -5.19
C ASP A 183 -15.03 10.03 -4.97
N PRO A 184 -15.17 9.54 -3.73
CA PRO A 184 -15.00 8.12 -3.45
C PRO A 184 -16.06 7.22 -4.10
N VAL A 185 -17.14 7.78 -4.65
CA VAL A 185 -18.14 6.99 -5.40
C VAL A 185 -17.70 6.76 -6.85
N ALA A 186 -16.91 7.67 -7.41
CA ALA A 186 -16.49 7.64 -8.80
C ALA A 186 -15.02 8.07 -8.97
N PRO A 187 -14.05 7.28 -8.47
CA PRO A 187 -12.64 7.60 -8.61
C PRO A 187 -12.23 7.64 -10.08
N VAL A 188 -11.33 8.55 -10.43
CA VAL A 188 -10.93 8.81 -11.82
C VAL A 188 -9.43 8.58 -11.98
N ARG A 189 -9.04 7.86 -13.02
CA ARG A 189 -7.62 7.76 -13.40
C ARG A 189 -7.12 9.09 -13.95
N VAL A 190 -5.93 9.47 -13.53
CA VAL A 190 -5.27 10.71 -13.94
C VAL A 190 -4.08 10.39 -14.84
N ALA A 191 -3.90 11.16 -15.89
CA ALA A 191 -2.71 11.05 -16.73
C ALA A 191 -1.46 11.52 -15.95
N ARG A 192 -0.31 10.92 -16.27
CA ARG A 192 0.96 11.43 -15.72
C ARG A 192 1.22 12.83 -16.28
N PRO A 193 1.76 13.73 -15.46
CA PRO A 193 2.29 14.98 -15.97
C PRO A 193 3.37 14.68 -17.02
N GLU A 194 3.33 15.34 -18.16
CA GLU A 194 4.40 15.25 -19.14
C GLU A 194 5.69 15.75 -18.50
N SER A 195 6.76 14.95 -18.61
CA SER A 195 8.09 15.35 -18.11
C SER A 195 8.55 16.56 -18.92
N ALA A 196 8.72 17.69 -18.24
CA ALA A 196 9.24 18.91 -18.86
C ALA A 196 10.75 18.75 -19.15
#